data_1a5742dcbef04022de737f098df7af96
#
_entry.id   1a5742dcbef04022de737f098df7af96
#
_cell.length_a   1.000
_cell.length_b   1.000
_cell.length_c   1.000
_cell.angle_alpha   90.00
_cell.angle_beta   90.00
_cell.angle_gamma   90.00
#
_symmetry.space_group_name_H-M   'P 1'
#
loop_
_entity.id
_entity.type
_entity.pdbx_description
1 polymer ?
#
loop_
_entity_poly.entity_id
_entity_poly.type
_entity_poly.pdbx_seq_one_letter_code
_entity_poly.pdbx_strand_id
1 'polypeptide(L)'
;MLIVAAALAVCAPGPRDHCVHDGDTVWIEGEKIRLQDIDAPELNGACDYEKRLALQARDRLVVLLNSRSFEIARSGKDRYGRTLAIIHWGGRSVGDQLVAEGLARTWSGRREPWC
;
A
#
# COMPACT_ATOMS: atom_id res chain seq x y z
N MET A 1 -27.10 -5.03 -0.04
CA MET A 1 -26.88 -3.72 0.59
C MET A 1 -25.65 -3.10 0.02
N LEU A 2 -25.76 -1.86 -0.42
CA LEU A 2 -24.61 -1.15 -0.97
C LEU A 2 -23.85 -0.49 0.19
N ILE A 3 -22.62 -0.90 0.40
CA ILE A 3 -21.75 -0.24 1.37
C ILE A 3 -20.85 0.71 0.56
N VAL A 4 -21.03 1.99 0.81
CA VAL A 4 -20.12 2.98 0.24
C VAL A 4 -19.00 3.17 1.24
N ALA A 5 -17.86 2.57 0.95
CA ALA A 5 -16.66 2.82 1.75
C ALA A 5 -16.24 4.27 1.57
N ALA A 6 -15.79 4.92 2.64
CA ALA A 6 -15.22 6.24 2.53
C ALA A 6 -14.00 6.19 1.60
N ALA A 7 -13.84 7.20 0.77
CA ALA A 7 -12.68 7.30 -0.10
C ALA A 7 -11.41 7.41 0.73
N LEU A 8 -10.35 6.73 0.28
CA LEU A 8 -9.04 6.84 0.87
C LEU A 8 -8.34 8.09 0.34
N ALA A 9 -7.57 8.73 1.20
CA ALA A 9 -6.70 9.85 0.86
C ALA A 9 -5.31 9.56 1.40
N VAL A 10 -4.34 10.40 1.08
CA VAL A 10 -3.02 10.34 1.71
C VAL A 10 -3.16 10.66 3.19
N CYS A 11 -2.46 9.93 4.05
CA CYS A 11 -2.51 10.15 5.48
C CYS A 11 -2.02 11.55 5.84
N ALA A 12 -2.82 12.27 6.64
CA ALA A 12 -2.46 13.56 7.19
C ALA A 12 -1.77 13.37 8.55
N PRO A 13 -1.09 14.41 9.09
CA PRO A 13 -0.59 14.36 10.46
C PRO A 13 -1.73 14.13 11.46
N GLY A 14 -1.43 13.39 12.54
CA GLY A 14 -2.41 13.07 13.58
C GLY A 14 -2.88 11.62 13.53
N PRO A 15 -3.98 11.31 14.22
CA PRO A 15 -4.52 9.95 14.23
C PRO A 15 -4.85 9.46 12.83
N ARG A 16 -4.57 8.18 12.58
CA ARG A 16 -4.79 7.56 11.27
C ARG A 16 -5.85 6.50 11.37
N ASP A 17 -6.82 6.59 10.47
CA ASP A 17 -7.96 5.67 10.45
C ASP A 17 -8.18 5.08 9.06
N HIS A 18 -8.18 5.92 8.01
CA HIS A 18 -8.57 5.48 6.67
C HIS A 18 -7.80 6.30 5.64
N CYS A 19 -6.56 5.90 5.37
CA CYS A 19 -5.65 6.66 4.52
C CYS A 19 -4.49 5.82 4.03
N VAL A 20 -3.81 6.28 2.98
CA VAL A 20 -2.61 5.63 2.44
C VAL A 20 -1.38 6.34 2.98
N HIS A 21 -0.49 5.58 3.62
CA HIS A 21 0.78 6.11 4.12
C HIS A 21 1.84 6.17 3.03
N ASP A 22 2.08 5.05 2.36
CA ASP A 22 3.00 4.92 1.22
C ASP A 22 2.54 3.77 0.32
N GLY A 23 3.37 3.38 -0.65
CA GLY A 23 2.98 2.40 -1.65
C GLY A 23 2.68 1.00 -1.14
N ASP A 24 3.08 0.66 0.08
CA ASP A 24 2.83 -0.67 0.65
C ASP A 24 2.24 -0.66 2.06
N THR A 25 1.81 0.50 2.55
CA THR A 25 1.19 0.61 3.88
C THR A 25 -0.04 1.49 3.83
N VAL A 26 -1.16 0.96 4.30
CA VAL A 26 -2.45 1.63 4.29
C VAL A 26 -3.18 1.40 5.60
N TRP A 27 -3.96 2.39 6.02
CA TRP A 27 -4.89 2.28 7.15
C TRP A 27 -6.29 2.16 6.60
N ILE A 28 -7.01 1.12 7.00
CA ILE A 28 -8.40 0.89 6.59
C ILE A 28 -9.20 0.62 7.86
N GLU A 29 -10.13 1.53 8.16
CA GLU A 29 -10.99 1.45 9.35
C GLU A 29 -10.18 1.20 10.63
N GLY A 30 -9.09 1.94 10.79
CA GLY A 30 -8.22 1.87 11.96
C GLY A 30 -7.21 0.74 11.95
N GLU A 31 -7.25 -0.14 10.98
CA GLU A 31 -6.32 -1.26 10.87
C GLU A 31 -5.14 -0.87 9.97
N LYS A 32 -3.92 -0.97 10.51
CA LYS A 32 -2.71 -0.72 9.73
C LYS A 32 -2.33 -1.99 8.96
N ILE A 33 -2.31 -1.88 7.64
CA ILE A 33 -2.10 -3.02 6.74
C ILE A 33 -0.82 -2.82 5.94
N ARG A 34 0.05 -3.83 5.96
CA ARG A 34 1.23 -3.93 5.12
C ARG A 34 0.89 -4.84 3.93
N LEU A 35 1.01 -4.32 2.72
CA LEU A 35 0.84 -5.14 1.51
C LEU A 35 2.01 -6.10 1.43
N GLN A 36 1.76 -7.38 1.69
CA GLN A 36 2.81 -8.37 1.92
C GLN A 36 3.48 -8.87 0.65
N ASP A 37 2.85 -8.70 -0.49
CA ASP A 37 3.31 -9.23 -1.77
C ASP A 37 4.27 -8.30 -2.51
N ILE A 38 4.46 -7.07 -2.00
CA ILE A 38 5.32 -6.08 -2.66
C ILE A 38 6.28 -5.41 -1.69
N ASP A 39 7.28 -4.76 -2.28
CA ASP A 39 8.16 -3.80 -1.62
C ASP A 39 8.06 -2.50 -2.40
N ALA A 40 7.65 -1.43 -1.72
CA ALA A 40 7.52 -0.10 -2.31
C ALA A 40 8.68 0.79 -1.85
N PRO A 41 9.05 1.81 -2.64
CA PRO A 41 10.05 2.78 -2.21
C PRO A 41 9.57 3.56 -0.99
N GLU A 42 10.53 3.98 -0.16
CA GLU A 42 10.26 4.65 1.10
C GLU A 42 10.17 6.16 0.92
N LEU A 43 9.22 6.79 1.64
CA LEU A 43 9.11 8.25 1.68
C LEU A 43 10.39 8.89 2.21
N ASN A 44 11.03 8.25 3.20
CA ASN A 44 12.33 8.63 3.73
C ASN A 44 13.46 7.86 3.06
N GLY A 45 13.38 7.65 1.75
CA GLY A 45 14.32 6.85 1.02
C GLY A 45 15.75 7.38 1.05
N ALA A 46 16.69 6.54 0.61
CA ALA A 46 18.10 6.82 0.68
C ALA A 46 18.58 7.87 -0.33
N CYS A 47 17.77 8.18 -1.34
CA CYS A 47 18.13 9.16 -2.37
C CYS A 47 16.87 9.84 -2.92
N ASP A 48 17.06 10.92 -3.67
CA ASP A 48 15.95 11.67 -4.25
C ASP A 48 15.11 10.84 -5.20
N TYR A 49 15.72 9.95 -5.96
CA TYR A 49 15.01 9.06 -6.85
C TYR A 49 13.99 8.20 -6.08
N GLU A 50 14.43 7.56 -4.99
CA GLU A 50 13.55 6.74 -4.17
C GLU A 50 12.41 7.56 -3.56
N LYS A 51 12.73 8.75 -3.04
CA LYS A 51 11.72 9.62 -2.43
C LYS A 51 10.65 10.04 -3.44
N ARG A 52 11.06 10.41 -4.66
CA ARG A 52 10.10 10.78 -5.72
C ARG A 52 9.25 9.60 -6.15
N LEU A 53 9.87 8.44 -6.30
CA LEU A 53 9.14 7.23 -6.67
C LEU A 53 8.15 6.83 -5.58
N ALA A 54 8.52 7.01 -4.31
CA ALA A 54 7.64 6.74 -3.18
C ALA A 54 6.38 7.60 -3.22
N LEU A 55 6.50 8.88 -3.56
CA LEU A 55 5.34 9.76 -3.71
C LEU A 55 4.43 9.29 -4.84
N GLN A 56 5.00 8.88 -5.96
CA GLN A 56 4.22 8.35 -7.09
C GLN A 56 3.50 7.06 -6.71
N ALA A 57 4.18 6.15 -6.03
CA ALA A 57 3.59 4.88 -5.60
C ALA A 57 2.45 5.12 -4.61
N ARG A 58 2.64 6.01 -3.63
CA ARG A 58 1.62 6.40 -2.67
C ARG A 58 0.37 6.94 -3.36
N ASP A 59 0.57 7.93 -4.22
CA ASP A 59 -0.54 8.61 -4.90
C ASP A 59 -1.28 7.64 -5.84
N ARG A 60 -0.54 6.75 -6.50
CA ARG A 60 -1.15 5.75 -7.37
C ARG A 60 -1.96 4.73 -6.57
N LEU A 61 -1.47 4.31 -5.40
CA LEU A 61 -2.22 3.40 -4.53
C LEU A 61 -3.56 4.01 -4.11
N VAL A 62 -3.59 5.31 -3.79
CA VAL A 62 -4.85 6.02 -3.51
C VAL A 62 -5.83 5.85 -4.67
N VAL A 63 -5.37 6.12 -5.89
CA VAL A 63 -6.21 6.01 -7.09
C VAL A 63 -6.72 4.57 -7.28
N LEU A 64 -5.83 3.59 -7.15
CA LEU A 64 -6.19 2.19 -7.35
C LEU A 64 -7.22 1.71 -6.33
N LEU A 65 -7.04 2.06 -5.05
CA LEU A 65 -7.96 1.63 -4.01
C LEU A 65 -9.32 2.32 -4.09
N ASN A 66 -9.37 3.52 -4.68
CA ASN A 66 -10.63 4.24 -4.88
C ASN A 66 -11.32 3.89 -6.19
N SER A 67 -10.67 3.14 -7.08
CA SER A 67 -11.18 2.87 -8.43
C SER A 67 -12.34 1.87 -8.44
N ARG A 68 -12.37 0.95 -7.48
CA ARG A 68 -13.42 -0.07 -7.37
C ARG A 68 -13.30 -0.78 -6.03
N SER A 69 -14.31 -1.60 -5.70
CA SER A 69 -14.31 -2.41 -4.49
C SER A 69 -13.13 -3.38 -4.49
N PHE A 70 -12.57 -3.59 -3.31
CA PHE A 70 -11.46 -4.52 -3.12
C PHE A 70 -11.72 -5.42 -1.92
N GLU A 71 -10.96 -6.50 -1.85
CA GLU A 71 -10.99 -7.44 -0.73
C GLU A 71 -9.63 -7.48 -0.07
N ILE A 72 -9.60 -7.80 1.22
CA ILE A 72 -8.38 -7.88 2.00
C ILE A 72 -8.20 -9.33 2.44
N ALA A 73 -7.16 -9.97 1.92
CA ALA A 73 -6.82 -11.34 2.31
C ALA A 73 -5.70 -11.28 3.35
N ARG A 74 -6.08 -11.40 4.62
CA ARG A 74 -5.16 -11.30 5.76
C ARG A 74 -4.44 -12.62 6.00
N SER A 75 -3.15 -12.56 6.37
CA SER A 75 -2.34 -13.76 6.64
C SER A 75 -1.57 -13.68 7.96
N GLY A 76 -1.93 -12.75 8.86
CA GLY A 76 -1.27 -12.62 10.14
C GLY A 76 -0.74 -11.21 10.37
N LYS A 77 0.18 -11.08 11.32
CA LYS A 77 0.77 -9.79 11.67
C LYS A 77 2.29 -9.87 11.62
N ASP A 78 2.94 -8.74 11.31
CA ASP A 78 4.38 -8.64 11.43
C ASP A 78 4.79 -8.28 12.86
N ARG A 79 6.09 -8.19 13.09
CA ARG A 79 6.63 -7.90 14.43
C ARG A 79 6.34 -6.47 14.91
N TYR A 80 5.88 -5.60 14.01
CA TYR A 80 5.52 -4.22 14.33
C TYR A 80 4.01 -4.05 14.55
N GLY A 81 3.26 -5.15 14.55
CA GLY A 81 1.80 -5.11 14.76
C GLY A 81 0.99 -4.76 13.52
N ARG A 82 1.60 -4.63 12.36
CA ARG A 82 0.86 -4.40 11.11
C ARG A 82 0.24 -5.70 10.64
N THR A 83 -1.00 -5.63 10.13
CA THR A 83 -1.61 -6.78 9.48
C THR A 83 -0.93 -7.01 8.14
N LEU A 84 -0.47 -8.23 7.90
CA LEU A 84 0.04 -8.63 6.60
C LEU A 84 -1.14 -9.09 5.75
N ALA A 85 -1.28 -8.53 4.56
CA ALA A 85 -2.40 -8.86 3.69
C ALA A 85 -2.08 -8.61 2.22
N ILE A 86 -2.84 -9.28 1.37
CA ILE A 86 -2.91 -8.98 -0.04
C ILE A 86 -4.25 -8.28 -0.27
N ILE A 87 -4.22 -7.10 -0.86
CA ILE A 87 -5.44 -6.41 -1.28
C ILE A 87 -5.67 -6.72 -2.75
N HIS A 88 -6.87 -7.18 -3.09
CA HIS A 88 -7.14 -7.63 -4.45
C HIS A 88 -8.53 -7.25 -4.94
N TRP A 89 -8.67 -7.21 -6.26
CA TRP A 89 -9.91 -7.03 -6.98
C TRP A 89 -10.25 -8.38 -7.63
N GLY A 90 -11.01 -9.21 -6.95
CA GLY A 90 -11.25 -10.56 -7.48
C GLY A 90 -9.92 -11.30 -7.64
N GLY A 91 -9.52 -11.64 -8.84
CA GLY A 91 -8.30 -12.42 -9.10
C GLY A 91 -7.02 -11.61 -9.27
N ARG A 92 -7.03 -10.28 -9.06
CA ARG A 92 -5.85 -9.45 -9.32
C ARG A 92 -5.41 -8.69 -8.08
N SER A 93 -4.13 -8.79 -7.74
CA SER A 93 -3.53 -8.06 -6.62
C SER A 93 -3.32 -6.58 -6.98
N VAL A 94 -3.70 -5.69 -6.07
CA VAL A 94 -3.42 -4.26 -6.18
C VAL A 94 -1.91 -4.02 -6.15
N GLY A 95 -1.17 -4.79 -5.33
CA GLY A 95 0.29 -4.72 -5.29
C GLY A 95 0.91 -5.09 -6.63
N ASP A 96 0.41 -6.15 -7.27
CA ASP A 96 0.90 -6.56 -8.60
C ASP A 96 0.67 -5.47 -9.64
N GLN A 97 -0.41 -4.71 -9.51
CA GLN A 97 -0.65 -3.58 -10.41
C GLN A 97 0.42 -2.49 -10.24
N LEU A 98 0.81 -2.19 -9.01
CA LEU A 98 1.90 -1.25 -8.76
C LEU A 98 3.22 -1.76 -9.35
N VAL A 99 3.49 -3.06 -9.21
CA VAL A 99 4.68 -3.68 -9.80
C VAL A 99 4.66 -3.54 -11.32
N ALA A 100 3.51 -3.81 -11.95
CA ALA A 100 3.37 -3.69 -13.41
C ALA A 100 3.61 -2.26 -13.90
N GLU A 101 3.34 -1.27 -13.07
CA GLU A 101 3.55 0.15 -13.39
C GLU A 101 4.95 0.66 -13.01
N GLY A 102 5.80 -0.20 -12.48
CA GLY A 102 7.16 0.19 -12.10
C GLY A 102 7.25 0.96 -10.79
N LEU A 103 6.19 0.94 -9.98
CA LEU A 103 6.10 1.72 -8.74
C LEU A 103 6.37 0.89 -7.49
N ALA A 104 6.57 -0.40 -7.65
CA ALA A 104 6.91 -1.32 -6.58
C ALA A 104 7.63 -2.53 -7.17
N ARG A 105 8.14 -3.40 -6.31
CA ARG A 105 8.73 -4.69 -6.70
C ARG A 105 7.97 -5.80 -6.00
N THR A 106 7.93 -6.97 -6.61
CA THR A 106 7.43 -8.16 -5.94
C THR A 106 8.33 -8.45 -4.74
N TRP A 107 7.74 -8.76 -3.59
CA TRP A 107 8.50 -9.07 -2.38
C TRP A 107 9.29 -10.37 -2.57
N SER A 108 10.61 -10.30 -2.37
CA SER A 108 11.53 -11.43 -2.56
C SER A 108 12.08 -12.00 -1.24
N GLY A 109 11.55 -11.54 -0.11
CA GLY A 109 12.00 -11.95 1.22
C GLY A 109 13.01 -10.99 1.84
N ARG A 110 13.46 -10.00 1.11
CA ARG A 110 14.37 -8.96 1.62
C ARG A 110 14.18 -7.67 0.85
N ARG A 111 14.64 -6.57 1.45
CA ARG A 111 14.62 -5.27 0.77
C ARG A 111 15.79 -5.17 -0.20
N GLU A 112 15.48 -4.64 -1.38
CA GLU A 112 16.48 -4.32 -2.39
C GLU A 112 16.65 -2.79 -2.46
N PRO A 113 17.88 -2.29 -2.69
CA PRO A 113 18.09 -0.84 -2.85
C PRO A 113 17.32 -0.26 -4.04
N TRP A 114 16.83 0.95 -3.87
CA TRP A 114 16.20 1.73 -4.94
C TRP A 114 17.14 2.75 -5.56
N CYS A 115 18.32 2.93 -4.96
CA CYS A 115 19.32 3.90 -5.40
C CYS A 115 20.54 3.23 -6.02
#